data_a2088521d6a0777194b07eebf2c81115
#
_entry.id   a2088521d6a0777194b07eebf2c81115
#
_cell.length_a   1.000
_cell.length_b   1.000
_cell.length_c   1.000
_cell.angle_alpha   90.00
_cell.angle_beta   90.00
_cell.angle_gamma   90.00
#
_symmetry.space_group_name_H-M   'P 1'
#
loop_
_entity.id
_entity.type
_entity.pdbx_description
1 polymer ?
#
loop_
_entity_poly.entity_id
_entity_poly.type
_entity_poly.pdbx_seq_one_letter_code
_entity_poly.pdbx_strand_id
1 'polypeptide(L)'
;GAVQDYDRGVIVGTQTFGKGTVQRVDQLSSGQIKFTESKFYRVTGSSTQNMGVLPDINLPTAMNLDKFGESELPKALKHDKIPTSKYRNFSRIEKIKPELKSLNSNRIDASIFYNYLEEIKTWRKSQESEWINLSLTERKKQKERIETELLALENSLRSKLNLPTFTDYQSFLERDEDPDELNIKKKEIKETANILIDIMEISKAPLIALNKTG
;
A
#
# COMPACT_ATOMS: atom_id res chain seq x y z
N GLY A 1 6.87 -2.66 12.26
CA GLY A 1 7.79 -3.82 12.37
C GLY A 1 7.69 -4.50 13.72
N ALA A 2 7.89 -3.78 14.83
CA ALA A 2 7.87 -4.37 16.17
C ALA A 2 6.54 -5.07 16.50
N VAL A 3 5.40 -4.47 16.14
CA VAL A 3 4.08 -5.09 16.37
C VAL A 3 3.98 -6.45 15.65
N GLN A 4 4.48 -6.51 14.41
CA GLN A 4 4.51 -7.72 13.60
C GLN A 4 5.50 -8.77 14.15
N ASP A 5 6.71 -8.34 14.51
CA ASP A 5 7.76 -9.23 15.01
C ASP A 5 7.38 -9.94 16.31
N TYR A 6 6.69 -9.23 17.21
CA TYR A 6 6.23 -9.77 18.47
C TYR A 6 4.83 -10.40 18.38
N ASP A 7 4.27 -10.54 17.18
CA ASP A 7 2.94 -11.13 16.91
C ASP A 7 1.83 -10.50 17.78
N ARG A 8 1.86 -9.15 17.92
CA ARG A 8 0.94 -8.39 18.76
C ARG A 8 -0.22 -7.77 18.01
N GLY A 9 -0.21 -7.85 16.69
CA GLY A 9 -1.25 -7.29 15.83
C GLY A 9 -1.02 -7.66 14.39
N VAL A 10 -2.01 -7.33 13.55
CA VAL A 10 -1.98 -7.51 12.11
C VAL A 10 -1.64 -6.18 11.46
N ILE A 11 -0.69 -6.18 10.54
CA ILE A 11 -0.33 -5.01 9.75
C ILE A 11 -1.13 -5.05 8.45
N VAL A 12 -1.95 -4.02 8.24
CA VAL A 12 -2.86 -3.91 7.09
C VAL A 12 -2.47 -2.70 6.24
N GLY A 13 -2.54 -2.83 4.94
CA GLY A 13 -2.28 -1.73 4.00
C GLY A 13 -1.28 -2.09 2.91
N THR A 14 -0.32 -1.21 2.64
CA THR A 14 0.73 -1.40 1.62
C THR A 14 2.12 -1.46 2.25
N GLN A 15 3.10 -1.90 1.46
CA GLN A 15 4.51 -1.89 1.85
C GLN A 15 4.96 -0.48 2.25
N THR A 16 5.70 -0.36 3.35
CA THR A 16 6.27 0.92 3.77
C THR A 16 7.49 1.30 2.92
N PHE A 17 7.87 2.58 2.93
CA PHE A 17 8.91 3.17 2.07
C PHE A 17 10.26 2.43 2.09
N GLY A 18 10.64 1.84 3.21
CA GLY A 18 11.86 1.04 3.29
C GLY A 18 13.14 1.80 3.66
N LYS A 19 13.04 2.98 4.28
CA LYS A 19 14.22 3.65 4.83
C LYS A 19 14.63 3.00 6.15
N GLY A 20 15.71 2.24 6.13
CA GLY A 20 16.28 1.55 7.30
C GLY A 20 17.58 2.15 7.82
N THR A 21 17.88 3.40 7.45
CA THR A 21 19.11 4.11 7.82
C THR A 21 18.83 5.32 8.70
N VAL A 22 19.76 5.61 9.60
CA VAL A 22 19.83 6.87 10.36
C VAL A 22 20.85 7.76 9.68
N GLN A 23 20.47 9.01 9.43
CA GLN A 23 21.33 10.01 8.82
C GLN A 23 21.58 11.16 9.79
N ARG A 24 22.80 11.66 9.78
CA ARG A 24 23.23 12.82 10.53
C ARG A 24 23.52 13.98 9.57
N VAL A 25 23.23 15.19 10.04
CA VAL A 25 23.53 16.43 9.31
C VAL A 25 24.52 17.21 10.16
N ASP A 26 25.70 17.47 9.61
CA ASP A 26 26.72 18.29 10.24
C ASP A 26 26.87 19.63 9.50
N GLN A 27 27.06 20.71 10.28
CA GLN A 27 27.35 22.03 9.75
C GLN A 27 28.82 22.11 9.37
N LEU A 28 29.07 22.65 8.18
CA LEU A 28 30.41 22.99 7.71
C LEU A 28 30.59 24.51 7.73
N SER A 29 31.82 24.98 7.50
CA SER A 29 32.09 26.40 7.32
C SER A 29 31.29 27.03 6.17
N SER A 30 30.94 26.24 5.17
CA SER A 30 30.06 26.62 4.06
C SER A 30 29.12 25.47 3.73
N GLY A 31 27.82 25.59 4.17
CA GLY A 31 26.79 24.60 3.91
C GLY A 31 26.68 23.49 4.96
N GLN A 32 26.09 22.40 4.54
CA GLN A 32 25.80 21.24 5.40
C GLN A 32 26.17 19.95 4.66
N ILE A 33 26.61 18.95 5.41
CA ILE A 33 26.78 17.59 4.93
C ILE A 33 25.79 16.65 5.63
N LYS A 34 25.10 15.83 4.84
CA LYS A 34 24.22 14.77 5.32
C LYS A 34 24.80 13.42 4.95
N PHE A 35 25.03 12.56 5.92
CA PHE A 35 25.60 11.23 5.69
C PHE A 35 24.90 10.16 6.55
N THR A 36 24.96 8.92 6.09
CA THR A 36 24.44 7.77 6.82
C THR A 36 25.41 7.40 7.93
N GLU A 37 24.90 7.35 9.17
CA GLU A 37 25.66 7.02 10.37
C GLU A 37 25.46 5.56 10.78
N SER A 38 24.21 5.06 10.71
CA SER A 38 23.87 3.71 11.15
C SER A 38 22.68 3.13 10.40
N LYS A 39 22.48 1.82 10.53
CA LYS A 39 21.28 1.08 10.14
C LYS A 39 20.57 0.56 11.38
N PHE A 40 19.26 0.38 11.29
CA PHE A 40 18.51 -0.32 12.32
C PHE A 40 17.95 -1.64 11.78
N TYR A 41 17.83 -2.60 12.68
CA TYR A 41 17.39 -3.95 12.37
C TYR A 41 16.22 -4.33 13.27
N ARG A 42 15.34 -5.15 12.74
CA ARG A 42 14.26 -5.79 13.49
C ARG A 42 14.84 -6.88 14.41
N VAL A 43 14.09 -7.30 15.42
CA VAL A 43 14.51 -8.42 16.31
C VAL A 43 14.73 -9.72 15.55
N THR A 44 14.10 -9.88 14.40
CA THR A 44 14.33 -10.99 13.46
C THR A 44 15.68 -10.92 12.73
N GLY A 45 16.45 -9.86 12.95
CA GLY A 45 17.72 -9.60 12.28
C GLY A 45 17.59 -8.95 10.90
N SER A 46 16.41 -8.83 10.32
CA SER A 46 16.20 -8.22 9.02
C SER A 46 16.22 -6.68 9.12
N SER A 47 16.94 -6.00 8.22
CA SER A 47 16.82 -4.56 8.07
C SER A 47 15.50 -4.21 7.38
N THR A 48 14.96 -3.02 7.65
CA THR A 48 13.87 -2.45 6.83
C THR A 48 14.39 -1.71 5.59
N GLN A 49 15.71 -1.61 5.43
CA GLN A 49 16.31 -0.93 4.28
C GLN A 49 15.90 -1.59 2.97
N ASN A 50 15.43 -0.82 2.00
CA ASN A 50 14.85 -1.17 0.71
C ASN A 50 13.51 -1.94 0.79
N MET A 51 13.39 -2.89 1.69
CA MET A 51 12.21 -3.76 1.76
C MET A 51 11.05 -3.18 2.57
N GLY A 52 11.32 -2.23 3.45
CA GLY A 52 10.30 -1.71 4.36
C GLY A 52 9.72 -2.79 5.28
N VAL A 53 8.49 -2.55 5.71
CA VAL A 53 7.63 -3.52 6.39
C VAL A 53 6.55 -3.95 5.40
N LEU A 54 6.52 -5.24 5.07
CA LEU A 54 5.46 -5.83 4.28
C LEU A 54 4.24 -6.03 5.18
N PRO A 55 3.03 -5.61 4.78
CA PRO A 55 1.84 -5.85 5.58
C PRO A 55 1.48 -7.34 5.60
N ASP A 56 0.80 -7.75 6.66
CA ASP A 56 0.24 -9.09 6.77
C ASP A 56 -0.96 -9.26 5.83
N ILE A 57 -1.73 -8.20 5.65
CA ILE A 57 -2.87 -8.12 4.72
C ILE A 57 -2.67 -6.92 3.83
N ASN A 58 -2.48 -7.16 2.53
CA ASN A 58 -2.36 -6.11 1.52
C ASN A 58 -3.74 -5.55 1.17
N LEU A 59 -3.85 -4.22 1.07
CA LEU A 59 -4.98 -3.56 0.45
C LEU A 59 -4.60 -3.05 -0.95
N PRO A 60 -5.50 -3.12 -1.93
CA PRO A 60 -5.27 -2.57 -3.26
C PRO A 60 -5.00 -1.07 -3.21
N THR A 61 -4.09 -0.60 -4.04
CA THR A 61 -3.74 0.80 -4.19
C THR A 61 -3.53 1.16 -5.64
N ALA A 62 -3.92 2.37 -6.01
CA ALA A 62 -3.64 2.93 -7.33
C ALA A 62 -2.17 3.40 -7.50
N MET A 63 -1.35 3.37 -6.43
CA MET A 63 0.07 3.72 -6.51
C MET A 63 0.86 2.61 -7.22
N ASN A 64 1.80 3.02 -8.05
CA ASN A 64 2.80 2.10 -8.58
C ASN A 64 3.91 1.87 -7.54
N LEU A 65 3.77 0.81 -6.75
CA LEU A 65 4.72 0.47 -5.69
C LEU A 65 6.10 0.06 -6.25
N ASP A 66 6.18 -0.38 -7.50
CA ASP A 66 7.45 -0.73 -8.15
C ASP A 66 8.35 0.50 -8.39
N LYS A 67 7.76 1.69 -8.34
CA LYS A 67 8.47 2.98 -8.49
C LYS A 67 8.49 3.80 -7.19
N PHE A 68 8.14 3.18 -6.09
CA PHE A 68 8.05 3.84 -4.79
C PHE A 68 8.87 3.09 -3.76
N GLY A 69 9.73 3.79 -3.07
CA GLY A 69 10.50 3.24 -1.97
C GLY A 69 11.97 3.66 -1.98
N GLU A 70 12.66 3.32 -0.92
CA GLU A 70 14.09 3.57 -0.77
C GLU A 70 14.92 2.85 -1.84
N SER A 71 14.44 1.69 -2.33
CA SER A 71 15.09 0.90 -3.37
C SER A 71 15.25 1.64 -4.70
N GLU A 72 14.34 2.60 -4.97
CA GLU A 72 14.34 3.39 -6.21
C GLU A 72 15.28 4.60 -6.14
N LEU A 73 15.81 4.91 -4.96
CA LEU A 73 16.73 6.03 -4.80
C LEU A 73 18.13 5.67 -5.33
N PRO A 74 18.75 6.57 -6.09
CA PRO A 74 20.14 6.38 -6.54
C PRO A 74 21.06 6.13 -5.35
N LYS A 75 21.86 5.06 -5.40
CA LYS A 75 22.85 4.70 -4.37
C LYS A 75 22.27 4.38 -2.99
N ALA A 76 20.99 4.00 -2.89
CA ALA A 76 20.43 3.46 -1.65
C ALA A 76 21.26 2.29 -1.14
N LEU A 77 21.51 2.23 0.17
CA LEU A 77 22.22 1.11 0.77
C LEU A 77 21.41 -0.18 0.61
N LYS A 78 22.08 -1.26 0.27
CA LYS A 78 21.42 -2.55 0.07
C LYS A 78 20.83 -3.09 1.37
N HIS A 79 19.76 -3.87 1.22
CA HIS A 79 19.20 -4.69 2.29
C HIS A 79 20.25 -5.70 2.77
N ASP A 80 20.30 -5.92 4.09
CA ASP A 80 21.12 -6.92 4.74
C ASP A 80 20.44 -7.47 5.98
N LYS A 81 21.06 -8.45 6.60
CA LYS A 81 20.57 -9.11 7.82
C LYS A 81 21.71 -9.30 8.81
N ILE A 82 21.37 -9.26 10.08
CA ILE A 82 22.22 -9.65 11.21
C ILE A 82 21.61 -10.87 11.91
N PRO A 83 22.32 -11.54 12.81
CA PRO A 83 21.75 -12.63 13.60
C PRO A 83 20.49 -12.19 14.35
N THR A 84 19.47 -13.05 14.36
CA THR A 84 18.23 -12.84 15.10
C THR A 84 18.51 -12.70 16.59
N SER A 85 17.89 -11.70 17.21
CA SER A 85 17.93 -11.52 18.67
C SER A 85 17.08 -12.59 19.36
N LYS A 86 17.39 -12.91 20.61
CA LYS A 86 16.49 -13.74 21.43
C LYS A 86 15.26 -12.91 21.79
N TYR A 87 14.07 -13.34 21.33
CA TYR A 87 12.82 -12.70 21.66
C TYR A 87 11.69 -13.72 21.80
N ARG A 88 10.55 -13.31 22.36
CA ARG A 88 9.39 -14.16 22.59
C ARG A 88 8.16 -13.56 21.93
N ASN A 89 7.43 -14.35 21.16
CA ASN A 89 6.12 -13.97 20.62
C ASN A 89 5.05 -14.02 21.70
N PHE A 90 4.11 -13.09 21.66
CA PHE A 90 3.12 -12.88 22.72
C PHE A 90 1.72 -13.38 22.37
N SER A 91 1.42 -13.63 21.11
CA SER A 91 0.07 -13.95 20.70
C SER A 91 -0.04 -15.16 19.76
N ARG A 92 -1.28 -15.43 19.32
CA ARG A 92 -1.64 -16.49 18.39
C ARG A 92 -2.09 -15.93 17.02
N ILE A 93 -1.81 -14.67 16.75
CA ILE A 93 -2.28 -13.99 15.54
C ILE A 93 -1.75 -14.69 14.28
N GLU A 94 -0.49 -15.17 14.31
CA GLU A 94 0.10 -15.89 13.18
C GLU A 94 -0.76 -17.05 12.69
N LYS A 95 -1.41 -17.77 13.61
CA LYS A 95 -2.24 -18.94 13.28
C LYS A 95 -3.52 -18.58 12.55
N ILE A 96 -4.06 -17.39 12.77
CA ILE A 96 -5.31 -16.94 12.16
C ILE A 96 -5.11 -16.09 10.90
N LYS A 97 -3.88 -15.66 10.61
CA LYS A 97 -3.58 -14.83 9.43
C LYS A 97 -4.09 -15.42 8.10
N PRO A 98 -3.97 -16.74 7.82
CA PRO A 98 -4.49 -17.31 6.57
C PRO A 98 -6.01 -17.12 6.42
N GLU A 99 -6.77 -17.31 7.49
CA GLU A 99 -8.21 -17.13 7.50
C GLU A 99 -8.59 -15.64 7.32
N LEU A 100 -7.90 -14.74 8.04
CA LEU A 100 -8.07 -13.28 7.86
C LEU A 100 -7.81 -12.83 6.42
N LYS A 101 -6.75 -13.37 5.78
CA LYS A 101 -6.45 -13.09 4.37
C LYS A 101 -7.57 -13.55 3.45
N SER A 102 -8.13 -14.73 3.68
CA SER A 102 -9.24 -15.26 2.88
C SER A 102 -10.50 -14.41 3.02
N LEU A 103 -10.88 -14.04 4.24
CA LEU A 103 -12.04 -13.18 4.51
C LEU A 103 -11.86 -11.79 3.86
N ASN A 104 -10.67 -11.19 4.01
CA ASN A 104 -10.35 -9.93 3.37
C ASN A 104 -10.41 -10.04 1.84
N SER A 105 -9.79 -11.07 1.23
CA SER A 105 -9.81 -11.26 -0.23
C SER A 105 -11.24 -11.30 -0.76
N ASN A 106 -12.13 -12.05 -0.13
CA ASN A 106 -13.53 -12.14 -0.54
C ASN A 106 -14.22 -10.76 -0.53
N ARG A 107 -13.95 -9.91 0.46
CA ARG A 107 -14.51 -8.55 0.53
C ARG A 107 -13.89 -7.61 -0.50
N ILE A 108 -12.59 -7.70 -0.72
CA ILE A 108 -11.88 -6.92 -1.74
C ILE A 108 -12.41 -7.27 -3.13
N ASP A 109 -12.52 -8.56 -3.47
CA ASP A 109 -12.98 -9.05 -4.77
C ASP A 109 -14.43 -8.64 -5.06
N ALA A 110 -15.26 -8.55 -4.04
CA ALA A 110 -16.64 -8.07 -4.14
C ALA A 110 -16.77 -6.53 -4.18
N SER A 111 -15.69 -5.79 -3.94
CA SER A 111 -15.75 -4.34 -3.79
C SER A 111 -15.58 -3.61 -5.11
N ILE A 112 -16.60 -2.87 -5.54
CA ILE A 112 -16.55 -1.99 -6.72
C ILE A 112 -15.37 -1.01 -6.61
N PHE A 113 -15.13 -0.42 -5.44
CA PHE A 113 -14.07 0.54 -5.22
C PHE A 113 -12.66 -0.06 -5.34
N TYR A 114 -12.41 -1.21 -4.73
CA TYR A 114 -11.09 -1.84 -4.80
C TYR A 114 -10.79 -2.39 -6.20
N ASN A 115 -11.80 -2.89 -6.90
CA ASN A 115 -11.68 -3.29 -8.30
C ASN A 115 -11.31 -2.10 -9.19
N TYR A 116 -11.91 -0.93 -8.96
CA TYR A 116 -11.52 0.31 -9.65
C TYR A 116 -10.05 0.70 -9.37
N LEU A 117 -9.53 0.53 -8.14
CA LEU A 117 -8.12 0.83 -7.87
C LEU A 117 -7.18 -0.07 -8.69
N GLU A 118 -7.51 -1.34 -8.90
CA GLU A 118 -6.74 -2.23 -9.77
C GLU A 118 -6.90 -1.88 -11.27
N GLU A 119 -8.08 -1.43 -11.70
CA GLU A 119 -8.29 -0.90 -13.04
C GLU A 119 -7.40 0.33 -13.30
N ILE A 120 -7.40 1.31 -12.38
CA ILE A 120 -6.53 2.51 -12.45
C ILE A 120 -5.05 2.16 -12.44
N LYS A 121 -4.64 1.23 -11.60
CA LYS A 121 -3.24 0.76 -11.53
C LYS A 121 -2.81 0.13 -12.86
N THR A 122 -3.64 -0.74 -13.42
CA THR A 122 -3.40 -1.39 -14.71
C THR A 122 -3.34 -0.36 -15.83
N TRP A 123 -4.28 0.59 -15.85
CA TRP A 123 -4.30 1.68 -16.81
C TRP A 123 -3.03 2.55 -16.70
N ARG A 124 -2.63 2.95 -15.48
CA ARG A 124 -1.39 3.73 -15.28
C ARG A 124 -0.17 3.01 -15.80
N LYS A 125 -0.08 1.70 -15.54
CA LYS A 125 1.02 0.88 -16.05
C LYS A 125 1.04 0.83 -17.58
N SER A 126 -0.11 0.81 -18.25
CA SER A 126 -0.20 0.85 -19.71
C SER A 126 0.22 2.21 -20.31
N GLN A 127 0.19 3.30 -19.53
CA GLN A 127 0.65 4.62 -19.96
C GLN A 127 2.17 4.82 -19.80
N GLU A 128 2.86 3.89 -19.13
CA GLU A 128 4.31 3.98 -18.95
C GLU A 128 5.03 3.75 -20.26
N SER A 129 5.96 4.65 -20.59
CA SER A 129 6.82 4.54 -21.75
C SER A 129 8.23 5.01 -21.39
N GLU A 130 9.23 4.30 -21.87
CA GLU A 130 10.63 4.73 -21.75
C GLU A 130 10.95 5.96 -22.62
N TRP A 131 10.11 6.24 -23.60
CA TRP A 131 10.32 7.30 -24.57
C TRP A 131 9.23 8.35 -24.50
N ILE A 132 9.64 9.61 -24.58
CA ILE A 132 8.73 10.76 -24.64
C ILE A 132 8.82 11.36 -26.03
N ASN A 133 7.69 11.46 -26.72
CA ASN A 133 7.62 12.15 -28.00
C ASN A 133 7.77 13.66 -27.76
N LEU A 134 8.71 14.30 -28.47
CA LEU A 134 8.99 15.73 -28.33
C LEU A 134 8.10 16.61 -29.23
N SER A 135 7.31 16.03 -30.13
CA SER A 135 6.35 16.78 -30.95
C SER A 135 5.23 17.35 -30.07
N LEU A 136 5.05 18.67 -30.10
CA LEU A 136 3.98 19.35 -29.36
C LEU A 136 2.59 18.81 -29.74
N THR A 137 2.38 18.54 -31.04
CA THR A 137 1.11 18.00 -31.54
C THR A 137 0.80 16.64 -30.95
N GLU A 138 1.77 15.73 -30.96
CA GLU A 138 1.60 14.39 -30.41
C GLU A 138 1.46 14.41 -28.87
N ARG A 139 2.15 15.30 -28.20
CA ARG A 139 2.00 15.51 -26.74
C ARG A 139 0.59 16.00 -26.38
N LYS A 140 0.02 16.93 -27.17
CA LYS A 140 -1.36 17.38 -26.97
C LYS A 140 -2.34 16.24 -27.16
N LYS A 141 -2.24 15.48 -28.26
CA LYS A 141 -3.10 14.31 -28.50
C LYS A 141 -3.00 13.26 -27.38
N GLN A 142 -1.78 12.97 -26.92
CA GLN A 142 -1.56 12.06 -25.80
C GLN A 142 -2.23 12.55 -24.51
N LYS A 143 -2.11 13.85 -24.21
CA LYS A 143 -2.77 14.47 -23.06
C LYS A 143 -4.28 14.33 -23.15
N GLU A 144 -4.90 14.72 -24.26
CA GLU A 144 -6.35 14.60 -24.50
C GLU A 144 -6.85 13.16 -24.35
N ARG A 145 -6.09 12.19 -24.88
CA ARG A 145 -6.41 10.76 -24.72
C ARG A 145 -6.40 10.36 -23.25
N ILE A 146 -5.33 10.70 -22.50
CA ILE A 146 -5.19 10.40 -21.08
C ILE A 146 -6.34 10.99 -20.26
N GLU A 147 -6.69 12.25 -20.51
CA GLU A 147 -7.79 12.96 -19.85
C GLU A 147 -9.14 12.28 -20.13
N THR A 148 -9.38 11.88 -21.38
CA THR A 148 -10.60 11.16 -21.78
C THR A 148 -10.69 9.78 -21.11
N GLU A 149 -9.60 9.01 -21.11
CA GLU A 149 -9.55 7.67 -20.51
C GLU A 149 -9.75 7.74 -18.99
N LEU A 150 -9.08 8.69 -18.30
CA LEU A 150 -9.25 8.90 -16.86
C LEU A 150 -10.68 9.28 -16.48
N LEU A 151 -11.27 10.21 -17.23
CA LEU A 151 -12.66 10.62 -17.02
C LEU A 151 -13.62 9.44 -17.22
N ALA A 152 -13.38 8.61 -18.23
CA ALA A 152 -14.20 7.43 -18.48
C ALA A 152 -14.12 6.41 -17.33
N LEU A 153 -12.91 6.14 -16.80
CA LEU A 153 -12.71 5.26 -15.64
C LEU A 153 -13.43 5.78 -14.41
N GLU A 154 -13.27 7.08 -14.09
CA GLU A 154 -13.95 7.72 -12.96
C GLU A 154 -15.47 7.67 -13.11
N ASN A 155 -15.99 8.03 -14.27
CA ASN A 155 -17.43 8.00 -14.52
C ASN A 155 -18.01 6.58 -14.49
N SER A 156 -17.25 5.58 -14.90
CA SER A 156 -17.62 4.17 -14.74
C SER A 156 -17.80 3.80 -13.28
N LEU A 157 -16.83 4.16 -12.42
CA LEU A 157 -16.93 3.94 -10.98
C LEU A 157 -18.14 4.65 -10.38
N ARG A 158 -18.30 5.94 -10.69
CA ARG A 158 -19.42 6.75 -10.20
C ARG A 158 -20.77 6.18 -10.58
N SER A 159 -20.91 5.75 -11.83
CA SER A 159 -22.13 5.09 -12.30
C SER A 159 -22.44 3.79 -11.55
N LYS A 160 -21.42 2.96 -11.32
CA LYS A 160 -21.56 1.72 -10.53
C LYS A 160 -21.96 1.98 -9.06
N LEU A 161 -21.64 3.16 -8.55
CA LEU A 161 -21.96 3.57 -7.16
C LEU A 161 -23.21 4.49 -7.08
N ASN A 162 -23.91 4.72 -8.20
CA ASN A 162 -25.04 5.64 -8.31
C ASN A 162 -24.68 7.07 -7.89
N LEU A 163 -23.47 7.53 -8.18
CA LEU A 163 -22.99 8.88 -7.94
C LEU A 163 -23.09 9.72 -9.21
N PRO A 164 -23.21 11.06 -9.10
CA PRO A 164 -23.18 11.97 -10.25
C PRO A 164 -21.87 11.83 -11.04
N THR A 165 -21.96 11.76 -12.36
CA THR A 165 -20.82 11.71 -13.28
C THR A 165 -20.40 13.11 -13.70
N PHE A 166 -19.16 13.26 -14.14
CA PHE A 166 -18.62 14.51 -14.67
C PHE A 166 -18.88 14.61 -16.18
N THR A 167 -19.16 15.82 -16.65
CA THR A 167 -19.37 16.11 -18.08
C THR A 167 -18.08 16.17 -18.87
N ASP A 168 -17.01 16.64 -18.23
CA ASP A 168 -15.70 16.85 -18.83
C ASP A 168 -14.58 16.70 -17.78
N TYR A 169 -13.33 16.67 -18.25
CA TYR A 169 -12.16 16.49 -17.39
C TYR A 169 -11.89 17.69 -16.48
N GLN A 170 -12.30 18.90 -16.89
CA GLN A 170 -12.14 20.10 -16.07
C GLN A 170 -13.04 20.05 -14.83
N SER A 171 -14.31 19.68 -15.01
CA SER A 171 -15.24 19.50 -13.88
C SER A 171 -14.79 18.39 -12.92
N PHE A 172 -14.10 17.34 -13.43
CA PHE A 172 -13.46 16.33 -12.59
C PHE A 172 -12.30 16.89 -11.78
N LEU A 173 -11.46 17.77 -12.35
CA LEU A 173 -10.33 18.39 -11.63
C LEU A 173 -10.79 19.41 -10.58
N GLU A 174 -11.83 20.16 -10.88
CA GLU A 174 -12.36 21.24 -10.03
C GLU A 174 -13.33 20.73 -8.95
N ARG A 175 -13.52 19.40 -8.86
CA ARG A 175 -14.39 18.84 -7.83
C ARG A 175 -13.91 19.21 -6.44
N ASP A 176 -14.86 19.45 -5.58
CA ASP A 176 -14.64 19.56 -4.13
C ASP A 176 -14.15 18.22 -3.52
N GLU A 177 -14.49 17.94 -2.30
CA GLU A 177 -14.16 16.66 -1.66
C GLU A 177 -14.87 15.48 -2.33
N ASP A 178 -14.17 14.37 -2.49
CA ASP A 178 -14.79 13.12 -2.92
C ASP A 178 -15.77 12.61 -1.85
N PRO A 179 -16.93 12.09 -2.27
CA PRO A 179 -17.87 11.48 -1.33
C PRO A 179 -17.24 10.30 -0.59
N ASP A 180 -17.82 9.95 0.54
CA ASP A 180 -17.29 8.90 1.44
C ASP A 180 -17.06 7.56 0.73
N GLU A 181 -17.89 7.26 -0.26
CA GLU A 181 -17.81 6.09 -1.11
C GLU A 181 -16.52 6.01 -1.93
N LEU A 182 -15.87 7.15 -2.20
CA LEU A 182 -14.63 7.27 -2.96
C LEU A 182 -13.42 7.64 -2.10
N ASN A 183 -13.63 7.93 -0.81
CA ASN A 183 -12.55 8.31 0.09
C ASN A 183 -11.72 7.09 0.49
N ILE A 184 -10.51 6.98 -0.05
CA ILE A 184 -9.61 5.85 0.17
C ILE A 184 -9.33 5.62 1.66
N LYS A 185 -9.09 6.67 2.45
CA LYS A 185 -8.80 6.54 3.88
C LYS A 185 -10.00 5.96 4.65
N LYS A 186 -11.22 6.38 4.32
CA LYS A 186 -12.43 5.83 4.94
C LYS A 186 -12.64 4.37 4.56
N LYS A 187 -12.35 3.99 3.31
CA LYS A 187 -12.40 2.59 2.86
C LYS A 187 -11.35 1.72 3.56
N GLU A 188 -10.12 2.20 3.69
CA GLU A 188 -9.05 1.49 4.41
C GLU A 188 -9.39 1.33 5.90
N ILE A 189 -9.90 2.37 6.57
CA ILE A 189 -10.34 2.30 7.96
C ILE A 189 -11.49 1.29 8.12
N LYS A 190 -12.49 1.33 7.22
CA LYS A 190 -13.62 0.40 7.26
C LYS A 190 -13.15 -1.05 7.10
N GLU A 191 -12.27 -1.32 6.13
CA GLU A 191 -11.77 -2.69 5.93
C GLU A 191 -10.88 -3.15 7.10
N THR A 192 -10.07 -2.25 7.66
CA THR A 192 -9.30 -2.55 8.87
C THR A 192 -10.20 -2.85 10.07
N ALA A 193 -11.33 -2.16 10.19
CA ALA A 193 -12.33 -2.47 11.23
C ALA A 193 -12.99 -3.83 11.00
N ASN A 194 -13.31 -4.20 9.75
CA ASN A 194 -13.82 -5.54 9.43
C ASN A 194 -12.81 -6.63 9.82
N ILE A 195 -11.52 -6.44 9.50
CA ILE A 195 -10.46 -7.38 9.89
C ILE A 195 -10.37 -7.49 11.43
N LEU A 196 -10.55 -6.39 12.16
CA LEU A 196 -10.58 -6.44 13.63
C LEU A 196 -11.77 -7.25 14.16
N ILE A 197 -12.94 -7.11 13.53
CA ILE A 197 -14.11 -7.92 13.85
C ILE A 197 -13.84 -9.40 13.57
N ASP A 198 -13.25 -9.73 12.41
CA ASP A 198 -12.86 -11.10 12.07
C ASP A 198 -11.91 -11.69 13.14
N ILE A 199 -10.90 -10.94 13.59
CA ILE A 199 -9.99 -11.36 14.68
C ILE A 199 -10.78 -11.68 15.96
N MET A 200 -11.74 -10.84 16.32
CA MET A 200 -12.57 -11.03 17.51
C MET A 200 -13.45 -12.28 17.39
N GLU A 201 -14.03 -12.52 16.22
CA GLU A 201 -14.91 -13.67 15.97
C GLU A 201 -14.13 -14.99 15.97
N ILE A 202 -13.03 -15.06 15.23
CA ILE A 202 -12.16 -16.24 15.18
C ILE A 202 -11.58 -16.54 16.57
N SER A 203 -11.22 -15.51 17.35
CA SER A 203 -10.68 -15.69 18.70
C SER A 203 -11.71 -16.17 19.73
N LYS A 204 -13.00 -15.94 19.48
CA LYS A 204 -14.11 -16.44 20.32
C LYS A 204 -14.52 -17.87 19.98
N ALA A 205 -14.23 -18.35 18.76
CA ALA A 205 -14.51 -19.71 18.37
C ALA A 205 -13.75 -20.68 19.29
N PRO A 206 -14.42 -21.65 19.96
CA PRO A 206 -13.74 -22.58 20.83
C PRO A 206 -12.69 -23.37 20.04
N LEU A 207 -11.49 -23.50 20.62
CA LEU A 207 -10.31 -24.23 20.08
C LEU A 207 -10.56 -25.71 19.73
N ILE A 208 -11.79 -26.16 19.82
CA ILE A 208 -12.24 -27.56 19.66
C ILE A 208 -12.23 -27.99 18.17
N ALA A 209 -12.30 -27.06 17.23
CA ALA A 209 -12.41 -27.39 15.80
C ALA A 209 -11.07 -27.66 15.08
N LEU A 210 -9.93 -27.24 15.63
CA LEU A 210 -8.62 -27.34 15.00
C LEU A 210 -7.84 -28.63 15.27
N ASN A 211 -8.34 -29.50 16.16
CA ASN A 211 -7.67 -30.74 16.51
C ASN A 211 -8.25 -32.01 15.84
N LYS A 212 -9.05 -31.88 14.78
CA LYS A 212 -9.67 -33.03 14.09
C LYS A 212 -9.10 -33.36 12.71
N THR A 213 -7.87 -33.01 12.42
CA THR A 213 -7.14 -33.59 11.28
C THR A 213 -5.69 -33.81 11.71
N GLY A 214 -5.47 -34.93 12.37
CA GLY A 214 -4.18 -35.58 12.57
C GLY A 214 -4.16 -36.85 11.73
#